data_8f740642139f7b3cb3851d90fedd1104
#
_entry.id   8f740642139f7b3cb3851d90fedd1104
#
_cell.length_a   1.000
_cell.length_b   1.000
_cell.length_c   1.000
_cell.angle_alpha   90.00
_cell.angle_beta   90.00
_cell.angle_gamma   90.00
#
_symmetry.space_group_name_H-M   'P 1'
#
loop_
_entity.id
_entity.type
_entity.pdbx_description
1 polymer ?
#
loop_
_entity_poly.entity_id
_entity_poly.type
_entity_poly.pdbx_seq_one_letter_code
_entity_poly.pdbx_strand_id
1 'polypeptide(L)'
;MLDIIFRNEQPISAVPGGSTFNAIISLGRSGVETGFISETGNDRVGRNIIQFLRDNGCQADSVNVYPDSKSPLSLAFLNEQNDAEYIFYKDHPHDRLDFNYPEIQRDDVVLFGSYYALNDVIRPQVKGFLDYAHEHGAILYYDVNFRASHQHEVMKITPNLLENFELADIIRGSSEDFEVLFKKKDPESIYRSQIAFYTKKFIYTQGADAIHLFAENAFHKEYPVTPMETVSTIGACDNFNAGILFGLIKNQITRDNLENGITEDQWDALISTAQQFSAEACKSLFNYVSPEFGHQRQQELQEALAQQQDQEQ
;
A
#
# COMPACT_ATOMS: atom_id res chain seq x y z
N MET A 1 3.27 6.80 11.37
CA MET A 1 4.42 6.89 12.32
C MET A 1 5.46 7.87 11.81
N LEU A 2 6.48 8.22 12.61
CA LEU A 2 7.65 8.97 12.13
C LEU A 2 8.79 7.98 11.95
N ASP A 3 9.33 7.89 10.73
CA ASP A 3 10.49 7.06 10.40
C ASP A 3 11.75 7.89 10.58
N ILE A 4 12.67 7.44 11.44
CA ILE A 4 13.99 8.02 11.63
C ILE A 4 15.00 7.13 10.90
N ILE A 5 15.59 7.65 9.84
CA ILE A 5 16.45 6.89 8.94
C ILE A 5 17.90 7.06 9.38
N PHE A 6 18.58 5.93 9.55
CA PHE A 6 20.00 5.86 9.93
C PHE A 6 20.85 5.30 8.79
N ARG A 7 22.04 5.84 8.64
CA ARG A 7 23.11 5.29 7.81
C ARG A 7 24.42 5.34 8.60
N ASN A 8 25.14 4.22 8.65
CA ASN A 8 26.35 4.08 9.47
C ASN A 8 26.12 4.52 10.93
N GLU A 9 25.06 4.04 11.55
CA GLU A 9 24.64 4.34 12.94
C GLU A 9 24.36 5.83 13.21
N GLN A 10 24.28 6.67 12.19
CA GLN A 10 23.98 8.09 12.33
C GLN A 10 22.61 8.41 11.73
N PRO A 11 21.75 9.18 12.44
CA PRO A 11 20.48 9.62 11.88
C PRO A 11 20.74 10.62 10.74
N ILE A 12 20.15 10.36 9.56
CA ILE A 12 20.31 11.20 8.37
C ILE A 12 19.01 11.89 7.96
N SER A 13 17.86 11.37 8.36
CA SER A 13 16.55 11.94 8.04
C SER A 13 15.50 11.52 9.05
N ALA A 14 14.41 12.30 9.15
CA ALA A 14 13.21 11.94 9.88
C ALA A 14 12.00 12.39 9.06
N VAL A 15 11.17 11.43 8.63
CA VAL A 15 10.03 11.68 7.73
C VAL A 15 8.78 10.95 8.24
N PRO A 16 7.58 11.52 8.09
CA PRO A 16 6.35 10.74 8.27
C PRO A 16 6.34 9.53 7.34
N GLY A 17 5.93 8.36 7.85
CA GLY A 17 5.97 7.14 7.06
C GLY A 17 5.05 6.04 7.59
N GLY A 18 5.14 4.89 6.94
CA GLY A 18 4.30 3.72 7.12
C GLY A 18 3.78 3.24 5.76
N SER A 19 3.56 1.93 5.57
CA SER A 19 3.35 1.41 4.21
C SER A 19 2.19 2.09 3.46
N THR A 20 0.97 1.98 3.97
CA THR A 20 -0.19 2.65 3.34
C THR A 20 -0.11 4.18 3.39
N PHE A 21 0.58 4.75 4.40
CA PHE A 21 0.85 6.18 4.47
C PHE A 21 1.70 6.66 3.29
N ASN A 22 2.79 5.93 2.97
CA ASN A 22 3.67 6.28 1.85
C ASN A 22 2.91 6.25 0.51
N ALA A 23 2.08 5.22 0.32
CA ALA A 23 1.25 5.11 -0.86
C ALA A 23 0.26 6.28 -0.99
N ILE A 24 -0.43 6.64 0.11
CA ILE A 24 -1.47 7.68 0.06
C ILE A 24 -0.89 9.08 -0.16
N ILE A 25 0.30 9.38 0.39
CA ILE A 25 1.01 10.63 0.10
C ILE A 25 1.32 10.74 -1.39
N SER A 26 1.78 9.65 -2.01
CA SER A 26 2.09 9.64 -3.44
C SER A 26 0.84 9.80 -4.30
N LEU A 27 -0.28 9.21 -3.92
CA LEU A 27 -1.58 9.40 -4.57
C LEU A 27 -2.09 10.83 -4.42
N GLY A 28 -2.07 11.40 -3.22
CA GLY A 28 -2.50 12.79 -2.98
C GLY A 28 -1.67 13.79 -3.78
N ARG A 29 -0.33 13.63 -3.84
CA ARG A 29 0.54 14.42 -4.72
C ARG A 29 0.18 14.30 -6.19
N SER A 30 -0.33 13.12 -6.59
CA SER A 30 -0.76 12.83 -7.96
C SER A 30 -2.20 13.26 -8.25
N GLY A 31 -2.83 14.03 -7.35
CA GLY A 31 -4.16 14.61 -7.53
C GLY A 31 -5.32 13.63 -7.33
N VAL A 32 -5.06 12.47 -6.76
CA VAL A 32 -6.11 11.52 -6.38
C VAL A 32 -6.72 11.96 -5.05
N GLU A 33 -8.07 12.04 -5.00
CA GLU A 33 -8.77 12.25 -3.74
C GLU A 33 -8.57 11.04 -2.82
N THR A 34 -8.03 11.27 -1.63
CA THR A 34 -7.62 10.20 -0.72
C THR A 34 -8.04 10.48 0.71
N GLY A 35 -8.46 9.44 1.43
CA GLY A 35 -8.72 9.44 2.87
C GLY A 35 -7.79 8.46 3.59
N PHE A 36 -7.37 8.79 4.80
CA PHE A 36 -6.46 7.96 5.58
C PHE A 36 -7.07 7.54 6.92
N ILE A 37 -7.33 6.24 7.07
CA ILE A 37 -7.80 5.64 8.32
C ILE A 37 -6.59 5.16 9.09
N SER A 38 -6.32 5.74 10.25
CA SER A 38 -5.16 5.41 11.08
C SER A 38 -5.30 5.96 12.49
N GLU A 39 -4.24 5.90 13.27
CA GLU A 39 -4.19 6.40 14.64
C GLU A 39 -2.83 7.03 14.96
N THR A 40 -2.84 8.06 15.83
CA THR A 40 -1.63 8.73 16.31
C THR A 40 -1.85 9.36 17.69
N GLY A 41 -0.77 9.74 18.37
CA GLY A 41 -0.86 10.49 19.61
C GLY A 41 -1.11 12.00 19.41
N ASN A 42 -1.64 12.67 20.40
CA ASN A 42 -1.78 14.13 20.42
C ASN A 42 -0.46 14.80 20.89
N ASP A 43 0.62 14.48 20.25
CA ASP A 43 1.92 15.09 20.50
C ASP A 43 2.42 15.88 19.27
N ARG A 44 3.63 16.40 19.32
CA ARG A 44 4.20 17.16 18.21
C ARG A 44 4.36 16.31 16.95
N VAL A 45 4.70 15.03 17.10
CA VAL A 45 4.87 14.10 15.98
C VAL A 45 3.53 13.82 15.30
N GLY A 46 2.47 13.52 16.08
CA GLY A 46 1.14 13.28 15.54
C GLY A 46 0.56 14.48 14.79
N ARG A 47 0.71 15.69 15.38
CA ARG A 47 0.29 16.92 14.69
C ARG A 47 1.05 17.15 13.38
N ASN A 48 2.36 16.85 13.35
CA ASN A 48 3.15 16.93 12.12
C ASN A 48 2.70 15.92 11.07
N ILE A 49 2.38 14.68 11.45
CA ILE A 49 1.85 13.66 10.55
C ILE A 49 0.52 14.10 9.92
N ILE A 50 -0.42 14.61 10.74
CA ILE A 50 -1.72 15.09 10.25
C ILE A 50 -1.55 16.28 9.31
N GLN A 51 -0.69 17.26 9.68
CA GLN A 51 -0.42 18.39 8.82
C GLN A 51 0.22 17.96 7.50
N PHE A 52 1.15 17.02 7.54
CA PHE A 52 1.81 16.47 6.36
C PHE A 52 0.81 15.77 5.40
N LEU A 53 -0.17 15.03 5.92
CA LEU A 53 -1.25 14.47 5.10
C LEU A 53 -1.99 15.59 4.34
N ARG A 54 -2.44 16.63 5.05
CA ARG A 54 -3.16 17.74 4.46
C ARG A 54 -2.34 18.53 3.43
N ASP A 55 -1.08 18.79 3.73
CA ASP A 55 -0.15 19.49 2.83
C ASP A 55 0.10 18.72 1.51
N ASN A 56 -0.16 17.40 1.52
CA ASN A 56 -0.03 16.55 0.35
C ASN A 56 -1.39 16.12 -0.26
N GLY A 57 -2.47 16.87 0.06
CA GLY A 57 -3.78 16.66 -0.57
C GLY A 57 -4.57 15.48 -0.02
N CYS A 58 -4.17 14.92 1.15
CA CYS A 58 -4.86 13.79 1.75
C CYS A 58 -5.80 14.23 2.88
N GLN A 59 -7.00 13.65 2.93
CA GLN A 59 -7.94 13.84 4.03
C GLN A 59 -7.44 13.07 5.27
N ALA A 60 -7.46 13.73 6.43
CA ALA A 60 -6.97 13.18 7.70
C ALA A 60 -8.06 13.08 8.79
N ASP A 61 -9.33 13.21 8.41
CA ASP A 61 -10.43 13.28 9.36
C ASP A 61 -10.76 11.95 10.02
N SER A 62 -10.36 10.83 9.36
CA SER A 62 -10.45 9.47 9.90
C SER A 62 -9.18 9.01 10.63
N VAL A 63 -8.25 9.94 10.94
CA VAL A 63 -7.11 9.62 11.80
C VAL A 63 -7.50 9.81 13.26
N ASN A 64 -7.56 8.72 14.01
CA ASN A 64 -7.86 8.75 15.44
C ASN A 64 -6.70 9.35 16.24
N VAL A 65 -6.95 10.36 17.06
CA VAL A 65 -5.92 11.08 17.83
C VAL A 65 -6.11 10.86 19.32
N TYR A 66 -5.20 10.16 19.95
CA TYR A 66 -5.25 9.83 21.38
C TYR A 66 -4.60 10.92 22.23
N PRO A 67 -5.32 11.54 23.16
CA PRO A 67 -4.80 12.64 23.95
C PRO A 67 -3.62 12.25 24.86
N ASP A 68 -3.61 11.02 25.35
CA ASP A 68 -2.66 10.55 26.37
C ASP A 68 -1.60 9.57 25.85
N SER A 69 -1.62 9.25 24.52
CA SER A 69 -0.64 8.34 23.91
C SER A 69 0.44 9.10 23.15
N LYS A 70 1.57 8.45 22.95
CA LYS A 70 2.66 8.93 22.11
C LYS A 70 2.48 8.44 20.68
N SER A 71 2.82 9.30 19.72
CA SER A 71 2.86 8.90 18.31
C SER A 71 3.91 7.83 18.07
N PRO A 72 3.60 6.79 17.27
CA PRO A 72 4.57 5.73 16.99
C PRO A 72 5.76 6.23 16.18
N LEU A 73 6.94 5.67 16.49
CA LEU A 73 8.19 5.92 15.80
C LEU A 73 8.73 4.61 15.22
N SER A 74 9.47 4.69 14.12
CA SER A 74 10.35 3.64 13.65
C SER A 74 11.78 4.14 13.50
N LEU A 75 12.75 3.25 13.76
CA LEU A 75 14.15 3.45 13.41
C LEU A 75 14.44 2.55 12.20
N ALA A 76 14.86 3.13 11.09
CA ALA A 76 15.18 2.43 9.85
C ALA A 76 16.69 2.51 9.61
N PHE A 77 17.40 1.38 9.76
CA PHE A 77 18.85 1.29 9.57
C PHE A 77 19.14 0.78 8.17
N LEU A 78 19.73 1.62 7.32
CA LEU A 78 20.10 1.27 5.96
C LEU A 78 21.41 0.45 5.95
N ASN A 79 21.38 -0.69 5.27
CA ASN A 79 22.55 -1.50 4.97
C ASN A 79 23.31 -0.96 3.74
N GLU A 80 24.38 -1.67 3.31
CA GLU A 80 25.18 -1.30 2.14
C GLU A 80 24.41 -1.36 0.82
N GLN A 81 23.33 -2.13 0.76
CA GLN A 81 22.42 -2.26 -0.39
C GLN A 81 21.27 -1.25 -0.36
N ASN A 82 21.26 -0.35 0.64
CA ASN A 82 20.19 0.61 0.93
C ASN A 82 18.84 -0.02 1.35
N ASP A 83 18.84 -1.30 1.79
CA ASP A 83 17.67 -1.92 2.41
C ASP A 83 17.61 -1.58 3.89
N ALA A 84 16.39 -1.44 4.43
CA ALA A 84 16.19 -1.01 5.81
C ALA A 84 15.84 -2.16 6.76
N GLU A 85 16.57 -2.25 7.87
CA GLU A 85 16.16 -2.98 9.07
C GLU A 85 15.38 -2.05 9.99
N TYR A 86 14.23 -2.51 10.54
CA TYR A 86 13.33 -1.68 11.31
C TYR A 86 13.24 -2.09 12.77
N ILE A 87 13.26 -1.08 13.66
CA ILE A 87 12.87 -1.19 15.07
C ILE A 87 11.68 -0.27 15.31
N PHE A 88 10.59 -0.81 15.88
CA PHE A 88 9.35 -0.06 16.10
C PHE A 88 9.15 0.28 17.58
N TYR A 89 8.80 1.55 17.85
CA TYR A 89 8.41 2.06 19.14
C TYR A 89 6.95 2.49 19.08
N LYS A 90 6.09 1.78 19.79
CA LYS A 90 4.64 2.00 19.77
C LYS A 90 4.12 2.12 21.19
N ASP A 91 3.28 3.12 21.43
CA ASP A 91 2.52 3.33 22.65
C ASP A 91 1.04 3.49 22.24
N HIS A 92 0.24 2.48 22.59
CA HIS A 92 -1.15 2.44 22.17
C HIS A 92 -2.07 2.24 23.38
N PRO A 93 -3.22 2.94 23.45
CA PRO A 93 -4.25 2.67 24.46
C PRO A 93 -4.90 1.29 24.25
N HIS A 94 -5.73 0.87 25.22
CA HIS A 94 -6.47 -0.39 25.11
C HIS A 94 -7.57 -0.33 24.04
N ASP A 95 -8.34 0.78 24.02
CA ASP A 95 -9.37 1.02 23.03
C ASP A 95 -8.75 1.75 21.84
N ARG A 96 -8.78 1.12 20.69
CA ARG A 96 -8.06 1.57 19.51
C ARG A 96 -8.97 1.66 18.29
N LEU A 97 -8.59 2.57 17.37
CA LEU A 97 -9.20 2.75 16.07
C LEU A 97 -10.71 3.02 16.17
N ASP A 98 -11.08 4.00 17.01
CA ASP A 98 -12.43 4.53 17.09
C ASP A 98 -12.59 5.65 16.06
N PHE A 99 -13.30 5.39 14.96
CA PHE A 99 -13.52 6.35 13.89
C PHE A 99 -14.89 6.14 13.24
N ASN A 100 -15.43 7.22 12.70
CA ASN A 100 -16.59 7.13 11.82
C ASN A 100 -16.12 6.65 10.43
N TYR A 101 -16.85 5.70 9.85
CA TYR A 101 -16.55 5.23 8.50
C TYR A 101 -16.71 6.41 7.52
N PRO A 102 -15.71 6.65 6.65
CA PRO A 102 -15.88 7.57 5.55
C PRO A 102 -17.00 7.07 4.63
N GLU A 103 -17.63 7.98 3.91
CA GLU A 103 -18.55 7.59 2.84
C GLU A 103 -17.77 6.84 1.76
N ILE A 104 -18.24 5.63 1.45
CA ILE A 104 -17.66 4.79 0.40
C ILE A 104 -18.66 4.71 -0.74
N GLN A 105 -18.18 4.99 -1.95
CA GLN A 105 -18.94 4.86 -3.17
C GLN A 105 -18.50 3.61 -3.96
N ARG A 106 -19.36 3.17 -4.87
CA ARG A 106 -18.99 2.10 -5.81
C ARG A 106 -17.75 2.51 -6.60
N ASP A 107 -16.85 1.57 -6.80
CA ASP A 107 -15.58 1.70 -7.50
C ASP A 107 -14.49 2.49 -6.74
N ASP A 108 -14.76 2.97 -5.52
CA ASP A 108 -13.69 3.44 -4.64
C ASP A 108 -12.68 2.32 -4.41
N VAL A 109 -11.41 2.67 -4.22
CA VAL A 109 -10.35 1.70 -3.99
C VAL A 109 -9.86 1.78 -2.54
N VAL A 110 -9.96 0.69 -1.80
CA VAL A 110 -9.45 0.57 -0.43
C VAL A 110 -8.15 -0.21 -0.42
N LEU A 111 -7.03 0.49 -0.16
CA LEU A 111 -5.74 -0.14 0.13
C LEU A 111 -5.64 -0.48 1.60
N PHE A 112 -5.46 -1.74 1.92
CA PHE A 112 -5.22 -2.20 3.28
C PHE A 112 -4.10 -3.24 3.33
N GLY A 113 -3.47 -3.41 4.49
CA GLY A 113 -2.41 -4.40 4.56
C GLY A 113 -1.48 -4.26 5.76
N SER A 114 -0.30 -4.87 5.61
CA SER A 114 0.75 -5.00 6.59
C SER A 114 0.29 -5.63 7.92
N TYR A 115 1.16 -5.65 8.92
CA TYR A 115 0.80 -6.14 10.25
C TYR A 115 -0.39 -5.39 10.88
N TYR A 116 -0.65 -4.14 10.46
CA TYR A 116 -1.79 -3.35 10.95
C TYR A 116 -3.13 -4.05 10.67
N ALA A 117 -3.33 -4.54 9.47
CA ALA A 117 -4.54 -5.26 9.09
C ALA A 117 -4.67 -6.66 9.72
N LEU A 118 -3.58 -7.18 10.32
CA LEU A 118 -3.53 -8.50 10.96
C LEU A 118 -3.62 -8.43 12.49
N ASN A 119 -3.53 -7.23 13.07
CA ASN A 119 -3.45 -7.03 14.52
C ASN A 119 -4.79 -7.35 15.20
N ASP A 120 -4.81 -8.36 16.07
CA ASP A 120 -6.02 -8.83 16.77
C ASP A 120 -6.74 -7.73 17.57
N VAL A 121 -5.98 -6.75 18.10
CA VAL A 121 -6.56 -5.68 18.95
C VAL A 121 -7.51 -4.77 18.16
N ILE A 122 -7.16 -4.48 16.91
CA ILE A 122 -7.97 -3.61 16.03
C ILE A 122 -8.71 -4.38 14.94
N ARG A 123 -8.60 -5.71 14.94
CA ARG A 123 -9.22 -6.55 13.90
C ARG A 123 -10.72 -6.34 13.74
N PRO A 124 -11.53 -6.23 14.82
CA PRO A 124 -12.96 -6.00 14.68
C PRO A 124 -13.29 -4.71 13.92
N GLN A 125 -12.55 -3.63 14.19
CA GLN A 125 -12.73 -2.33 13.54
C GLN A 125 -12.28 -2.37 12.08
N VAL A 126 -11.11 -2.96 11.82
CA VAL A 126 -10.59 -3.12 10.45
C VAL A 126 -11.53 -3.97 9.61
N LYS A 127 -11.93 -5.14 10.13
CA LYS A 127 -12.84 -6.04 9.40
C LYS A 127 -14.20 -5.38 9.17
N GLY A 128 -14.77 -4.73 10.19
CA GLY A 128 -16.04 -4.03 10.05
C GLY A 128 -16.01 -2.95 8.96
N PHE A 129 -14.91 -2.22 8.84
CA PHE A 129 -14.72 -1.25 7.76
C PHE A 129 -14.57 -1.92 6.39
N LEU A 130 -13.80 -3.00 6.29
CA LEU A 130 -13.61 -3.72 5.03
C LEU A 130 -14.91 -4.36 4.54
N ASP A 131 -15.72 -4.95 5.44
CA ASP A 131 -17.04 -5.47 5.13
C ASP A 131 -17.96 -4.36 4.60
N TYR A 132 -17.99 -3.21 5.30
CA TYR A 132 -18.74 -2.04 4.88
C TYR A 132 -18.32 -1.54 3.48
N ALA A 133 -17.01 -1.42 3.22
CA ALA A 133 -16.51 -1.00 1.91
C ALA A 133 -16.87 -1.99 0.80
N HIS A 134 -16.76 -3.29 1.09
CA HIS A 134 -17.15 -4.34 0.14
C HIS A 134 -18.65 -4.29 -0.19
N GLU A 135 -19.51 -4.14 0.82
CA GLU A 135 -20.97 -4.01 0.64
C GLU A 135 -21.36 -2.79 -0.20
N HIS A 136 -20.55 -1.72 -0.17
CA HIS A 136 -20.75 -0.52 -0.99
C HIS A 136 -20.09 -0.58 -2.37
N GLY A 137 -19.49 -1.73 -2.72
CA GLY A 137 -18.93 -1.98 -4.04
C GLY A 137 -17.54 -1.39 -4.26
N ALA A 138 -16.80 -1.10 -3.20
CA ALA A 138 -15.40 -0.71 -3.31
C ALA A 138 -14.52 -1.88 -3.80
N ILE A 139 -13.41 -1.54 -4.46
CA ILE A 139 -12.35 -2.48 -4.83
C ILE A 139 -11.39 -2.62 -3.66
N LEU A 140 -11.22 -3.84 -3.15
CA LEU A 140 -10.35 -4.12 -2.02
C LEU A 140 -8.97 -4.61 -2.49
N TYR A 141 -7.95 -3.78 -2.31
CA TYR A 141 -6.56 -4.08 -2.66
C TYR A 141 -5.77 -4.40 -1.39
N TYR A 142 -5.32 -5.65 -1.26
CA TYR A 142 -4.57 -6.12 -0.11
C TYR A 142 -3.07 -6.20 -0.40
N ASP A 143 -2.26 -5.44 0.38
CA ASP A 143 -0.80 -5.57 0.40
C ASP A 143 -0.36 -6.37 1.62
N VAL A 144 0.19 -7.57 1.41
CA VAL A 144 0.60 -8.48 2.48
C VAL A 144 1.61 -7.83 3.41
N ASN A 145 2.69 -7.31 2.88
CA ASN A 145 3.74 -6.54 3.55
C ASN A 145 4.04 -7.01 4.98
N PHE A 146 4.40 -8.29 5.11
CA PHE A 146 4.62 -8.96 6.39
C PHE A 146 6.12 -9.07 6.71
N ARG A 147 6.57 -8.29 7.68
CA ARG A 147 7.99 -8.19 8.03
C ARG A 147 8.49 -9.39 8.84
N ALA A 148 9.76 -9.77 8.62
CA ALA A 148 10.42 -10.86 9.35
C ALA A 148 10.43 -10.67 10.87
N SER A 149 10.39 -9.43 11.37
CA SER A 149 10.27 -9.11 12.81
C SER A 149 9.02 -9.71 13.47
N HIS A 150 7.95 -9.97 12.69
CA HIS A 150 6.71 -10.60 13.16
C HIS A 150 6.62 -12.10 12.88
N GLN A 151 7.71 -12.75 12.42
CA GLN A 151 7.70 -14.17 12.05
C GLN A 151 7.20 -15.07 13.18
N HIS A 152 7.49 -14.73 14.45
CA HIS A 152 7.07 -15.50 15.62
C HIS A 152 5.54 -15.47 15.84
N GLU A 153 4.82 -14.56 15.21
CA GLU A 153 3.37 -14.41 15.32
C GLU A 153 2.59 -15.07 14.17
N VAL A 154 3.26 -15.67 13.17
CA VAL A 154 2.63 -16.22 11.96
C VAL A 154 1.42 -17.11 12.28
N MET A 155 1.56 -18.06 13.21
CA MET A 155 0.46 -18.94 13.58
C MET A 155 -0.74 -18.19 14.17
N LYS A 156 -0.47 -17.16 14.95
CA LYS A 156 -1.50 -16.35 15.62
C LYS A 156 -2.27 -15.51 14.61
N ILE A 157 -1.57 -14.89 13.65
CA ILE A 157 -2.20 -13.97 12.68
C ILE A 157 -2.78 -14.68 11.44
N THR A 158 -2.53 -15.98 11.26
CA THR A 158 -2.99 -16.73 10.09
C THR A 158 -4.50 -16.64 9.87
N PRO A 159 -5.40 -16.73 10.87
CA PRO A 159 -6.83 -16.55 10.64
C PRO A 159 -7.16 -15.19 10.00
N ASN A 160 -6.60 -14.10 10.51
CA ASN A 160 -6.82 -12.76 9.98
C ASN A 160 -6.23 -12.59 8.57
N LEU A 161 -5.09 -13.26 8.30
CA LEU A 161 -4.48 -13.27 6.96
C LEU A 161 -5.40 -13.93 5.93
N LEU A 162 -5.98 -15.08 6.27
CA LEU A 162 -6.90 -15.81 5.38
C LEU A 162 -8.20 -15.01 5.14
N GLU A 163 -8.74 -14.38 6.17
CA GLU A 163 -9.90 -13.48 6.01
C GLU A 163 -9.58 -12.28 5.09
N ASN A 164 -8.34 -11.72 5.17
CA ASN A 164 -7.92 -10.67 4.24
C ASN A 164 -7.83 -11.19 2.80
N PHE A 165 -7.36 -12.43 2.60
CA PHE A 165 -7.34 -13.05 1.27
C PHE A 165 -8.77 -13.27 0.73
N GLU A 166 -9.73 -13.64 1.58
CA GLU A 166 -11.13 -13.81 1.19
C GLU A 166 -11.81 -12.50 0.76
N LEU A 167 -11.46 -11.40 1.43
CA LEU A 167 -12.04 -10.08 1.16
C LEU A 167 -11.42 -9.38 -0.05
N ALA A 168 -10.16 -9.67 -0.35
CA ALA A 168 -9.39 -8.92 -1.35
C ALA A 168 -9.78 -9.26 -2.80
N ASP A 169 -10.06 -8.24 -3.60
CA ASP A 169 -10.22 -8.38 -5.04
C ASP A 169 -8.86 -8.57 -5.73
N ILE A 170 -7.84 -7.85 -5.25
CA ILE A 170 -6.45 -7.95 -5.71
C ILE A 170 -5.55 -8.17 -4.51
N ILE A 171 -4.67 -9.17 -4.57
CA ILE A 171 -3.65 -9.42 -3.56
C ILE A 171 -2.28 -9.09 -4.16
N ARG A 172 -1.48 -8.31 -3.42
CA ARG A 172 -0.08 -8.08 -3.73
C ARG A 172 0.78 -8.54 -2.55
N GLY A 173 1.93 -9.14 -2.84
CA GLY A 173 2.95 -9.43 -1.84
C GLY A 173 4.31 -9.64 -2.49
N SER A 174 5.36 -9.54 -1.66
CA SER A 174 6.75 -9.75 -2.10
C SER A 174 7.23 -11.17 -1.83
N SER A 175 8.35 -11.55 -2.49
CA SER A 175 9.04 -12.81 -2.20
C SER A 175 9.42 -12.97 -0.73
N GLU A 176 9.76 -11.87 -0.06
CA GLU A 176 10.10 -11.83 1.36
C GLU A 176 8.88 -12.14 2.23
N ASP A 177 7.72 -11.56 1.92
CA ASP A 177 6.48 -11.82 2.65
C ASP A 177 6.14 -13.30 2.66
N PHE A 178 6.16 -13.93 1.49
CA PHE A 178 5.77 -15.34 1.34
C PHE A 178 6.84 -16.31 1.85
N GLU A 179 8.12 -15.91 1.82
CA GLU A 179 9.18 -16.67 2.50
C GLU A 179 8.96 -16.69 4.01
N VAL A 180 8.62 -15.55 4.61
CA VAL A 180 8.35 -15.47 6.05
C VAL A 180 7.09 -16.25 6.42
N LEU A 181 6.00 -16.08 5.68
CA LEU A 181 4.69 -16.68 5.98
C LEU A 181 4.63 -18.17 5.68
N PHE A 182 5.14 -18.60 4.52
CA PHE A 182 4.90 -19.96 4.00
C PHE A 182 6.18 -20.72 3.68
N LYS A 183 7.37 -20.14 3.89
CA LYS A 183 8.67 -20.74 3.54
C LYS A 183 8.78 -21.09 2.04
N LYS A 184 8.19 -20.25 1.18
CA LYS A 184 8.15 -20.42 -0.27
C LYS A 184 8.55 -19.12 -0.95
N LYS A 185 9.24 -19.26 -2.11
CA LYS A 185 9.65 -18.13 -2.97
C LYS A 185 9.19 -18.26 -4.41
N ASP A 186 8.80 -19.46 -4.83
CA ASP A 186 8.35 -19.69 -6.20
C ASP A 186 6.95 -19.08 -6.42
N PRO A 187 6.80 -18.10 -7.34
CA PRO A 187 5.56 -17.38 -7.52
C PRO A 187 4.38 -18.26 -7.94
N GLU A 188 4.63 -19.25 -8.81
CA GLU A 188 3.58 -20.16 -9.27
C GLU A 188 3.11 -21.11 -8.16
N SER A 189 4.06 -21.64 -7.36
CA SER A 189 3.73 -22.47 -6.20
C SER A 189 2.93 -21.70 -5.15
N ILE A 190 3.29 -20.44 -4.90
CA ILE A 190 2.58 -19.57 -3.97
C ILE A 190 1.18 -19.30 -4.48
N TYR A 191 1.04 -18.84 -5.74
CA TYR A 191 -0.26 -18.59 -6.34
C TYR A 191 -1.18 -19.79 -6.21
N ARG A 192 -0.74 -20.97 -6.72
CA ARG A 192 -1.56 -22.19 -6.74
C ARG A 192 -1.94 -22.71 -5.35
N SER A 193 -1.01 -22.62 -4.38
CA SER A 193 -1.22 -23.25 -3.07
C SER A 193 -1.74 -22.33 -1.98
N GLN A 194 -1.62 -21.00 -2.16
CA GLN A 194 -1.98 -20.03 -1.11
C GLN A 194 -3.01 -19.00 -1.55
N ILE A 195 -3.05 -18.61 -2.84
CA ILE A 195 -3.82 -17.45 -3.30
C ILE A 195 -4.98 -17.84 -4.22
N ALA A 196 -4.80 -18.73 -5.18
CA ALA A 196 -5.75 -19.01 -6.25
C ALA A 196 -7.13 -19.52 -5.78
N PHE A 197 -7.23 -19.97 -4.54
CA PHE A 197 -8.49 -20.34 -3.91
C PHE A 197 -9.34 -19.11 -3.56
N TYR A 198 -8.70 -18.00 -3.19
CA TYR A 198 -9.34 -16.78 -2.72
C TYR A 198 -9.58 -15.78 -3.84
N THR A 199 -8.54 -15.42 -4.59
CA THR A 199 -8.65 -14.51 -5.74
C THR A 199 -7.84 -15.02 -6.94
N LYS A 200 -8.21 -14.55 -8.13
CA LYS A 200 -7.45 -14.80 -9.37
C LYS A 200 -6.41 -13.72 -9.64
N LYS A 201 -6.52 -12.56 -9.00
CA LYS A 201 -5.68 -11.38 -9.25
C LYS A 201 -4.60 -11.29 -8.20
N PHE A 202 -3.40 -11.71 -8.58
CA PHE A 202 -2.25 -11.75 -7.69
C PHE A 202 -1.04 -11.12 -8.34
N ILE A 203 -0.45 -10.15 -7.65
CA ILE A 203 0.78 -9.47 -8.03
C ILE A 203 1.88 -9.90 -7.07
N TYR A 204 2.89 -10.57 -7.58
CA TYR A 204 4.04 -11.02 -6.81
C TYR A 204 5.29 -10.28 -7.24
N THR A 205 6.00 -9.63 -6.30
CA THR A 205 7.19 -8.84 -6.60
C THR A 205 8.44 -9.49 -6.02
N GLN A 206 9.53 -9.49 -6.80
CA GLN A 206 10.84 -10.05 -6.44
C GLN A 206 11.91 -8.94 -6.43
N GLY A 207 11.66 -7.87 -5.69
CA GLY A 207 12.61 -6.76 -5.59
C GLY A 207 13.01 -6.18 -6.95
N ALA A 208 14.30 -6.24 -7.28
CA ALA A 208 14.84 -5.75 -8.55
C ALA A 208 14.81 -6.77 -9.69
N ASP A 209 14.35 -8.01 -9.45
CA ASP A 209 14.41 -9.08 -10.46
C ASP A 209 13.19 -9.03 -11.38
N ALA A 210 12.01 -9.30 -10.85
CA ALA A 210 10.80 -9.43 -11.66
C ALA A 210 9.51 -9.10 -10.89
N ILE A 211 8.44 -8.89 -11.65
CA ILE A 211 7.06 -8.82 -11.17
C ILE A 211 6.28 -9.91 -11.90
N HIS A 212 5.60 -10.78 -11.16
CA HIS A 212 4.72 -11.79 -11.73
C HIS A 212 3.27 -11.39 -11.46
N LEU A 213 2.47 -11.38 -12.52
CA LEU A 213 1.04 -11.17 -12.47
C LEU A 213 0.32 -12.47 -12.82
N PHE A 214 -0.59 -12.87 -11.94
CA PHE A 214 -1.55 -13.93 -12.20
C PHE A 214 -2.95 -13.31 -12.26
N ALA A 215 -3.75 -13.73 -13.22
CA ALA A 215 -5.12 -13.26 -13.40
C ALA A 215 -6.05 -14.38 -13.90
N GLU A 216 -7.26 -14.02 -14.31
CA GLU A 216 -8.28 -14.94 -14.80
C GLU A 216 -7.77 -15.79 -16.00
N ASN A 217 -8.46 -16.91 -16.25
CA ASN A 217 -8.16 -17.81 -17.40
C ASN A 217 -6.73 -18.36 -17.41
N ALA A 218 -6.14 -18.58 -16.23
CA ALA A 218 -4.76 -19.02 -16.06
C ALA A 218 -3.72 -18.09 -16.70
N PHE A 219 -4.06 -16.81 -16.81
CA PHE A 219 -3.12 -15.81 -17.29
C PHE A 219 -1.96 -15.65 -16.29
N HIS A 220 -0.74 -15.73 -16.80
CA HIS A 220 0.48 -15.44 -16.04
C HIS A 220 1.44 -14.68 -16.95
N LYS A 221 1.90 -13.53 -16.46
CA LYS A 221 2.89 -12.71 -17.16
C LYS A 221 3.98 -12.23 -16.21
N GLU A 222 5.21 -12.34 -16.66
CA GLU A 222 6.38 -11.82 -15.97
C GLU A 222 6.80 -10.49 -16.60
N TYR A 223 7.05 -9.50 -15.77
CA TYR A 223 7.52 -8.18 -16.17
C TYR A 223 8.93 -7.97 -15.59
N PRO A 224 9.91 -7.65 -16.42
CA PRO A 224 11.25 -7.31 -15.95
C PRO A 224 11.22 -5.98 -15.20
N VAL A 225 12.05 -5.85 -14.17
CA VAL A 225 12.31 -4.58 -13.50
C VAL A 225 13.51 -3.93 -14.15
N THR A 226 13.39 -2.65 -14.55
CA THR A 226 14.51 -1.92 -15.12
C THR A 226 15.52 -1.58 -14.04
N PRO A 227 16.78 -2.03 -14.14
CA PRO A 227 17.83 -1.68 -13.19
C PRO A 227 18.03 -0.17 -13.11
N MET A 228 18.18 0.36 -11.89
CA MET A 228 18.46 1.76 -11.65
C MET A 228 19.36 1.95 -10.43
N GLU A 229 20.08 3.06 -10.37
CA GLU A 229 20.76 3.44 -9.15
C GLU A 229 19.73 3.95 -8.12
N THR A 230 19.76 3.36 -6.93
CA THR A 230 18.82 3.69 -5.85
C THR A 230 19.54 4.47 -4.74
N VAL A 231 18.88 5.51 -4.24
CA VAL A 231 19.30 6.24 -3.02
C VAL A 231 18.80 5.51 -1.77
N SER A 232 17.59 4.96 -1.85
CA SER A 232 16.94 4.17 -0.80
C SER A 232 15.89 3.27 -1.43
N THR A 233 15.68 2.06 -0.91
CA THR A 233 14.58 1.17 -1.30
C THR A 233 13.34 1.34 -0.39
N ILE A 234 13.44 2.21 0.64
CA ILE A 234 12.30 2.47 1.54
C ILE A 234 11.15 3.07 0.75
N GLY A 235 9.97 2.49 0.90
CA GLY A 235 8.77 2.94 0.21
C GLY A 235 8.61 2.43 -1.23
N ALA A 236 9.57 1.69 -1.80
CA ALA A 236 9.46 1.16 -3.17
C ALA A 236 8.18 0.33 -3.38
N CYS A 237 7.91 -0.62 -2.49
CA CYS A 237 6.70 -1.45 -2.51
C CYS A 237 5.43 -0.62 -2.30
N ASP A 238 5.47 0.33 -1.38
CA ASP A 238 4.33 1.19 -1.06
C ASP A 238 3.95 2.06 -2.26
N ASN A 239 4.96 2.59 -2.96
CA ASN A 239 4.76 3.37 -4.17
C ASN A 239 4.39 2.51 -5.39
N PHE A 240 4.83 1.27 -5.45
CA PHE A 240 4.30 0.31 -6.42
C PHE A 240 2.78 0.17 -6.26
N ASN A 241 2.30 -0.02 -5.02
CA ASN A 241 0.86 -0.04 -4.73
C ASN A 241 0.18 1.26 -5.15
N ALA A 242 0.76 2.42 -4.80
CA ALA A 242 0.23 3.71 -5.23
C ALA A 242 0.09 3.80 -6.76
N GLY A 243 1.07 3.30 -7.50
CA GLY A 243 1.03 3.26 -8.97
C GLY A 243 -0.06 2.35 -9.53
N ILE A 244 -0.32 1.17 -8.91
CA ILE A 244 -1.46 0.32 -9.28
C ILE A 244 -2.77 1.07 -9.05
N LEU A 245 -2.96 1.66 -7.86
CA LEU A 245 -4.19 2.39 -7.53
C LEU A 245 -4.39 3.61 -8.44
N PHE A 246 -3.35 4.38 -8.69
CA PHE A 246 -3.38 5.48 -9.65
C PHE A 246 -3.79 5.01 -11.05
N GLY A 247 -3.24 3.88 -11.48
CA GLY A 247 -3.56 3.27 -12.77
C GLY A 247 -5.02 2.80 -12.86
N LEU A 248 -5.56 2.18 -11.80
CA LEU A 248 -6.98 1.80 -11.72
C LEU A 248 -7.89 3.02 -11.90
N ILE A 249 -7.62 4.10 -11.16
CA ILE A 249 -8.41 5.33 -11.19
C ILE A 249 -8.27 6.05 -12.55
N LYS A 250 -7.04 6.23 -13.03
CA LYS A 250 -6.77 6.92 -14.32
C LYS A 250 -7.43 6.22 -15.51
N ASN A 251 -7.41 4.89 -15.52
CA ASN A 251 -7.97 4.09 -16.60
C ASN A 251 -9.44 3.69 -16.34
N GLN A 252 -10.07 4.22 -15.26
CA GLN A 252 -11.46 3.94 -14.85
C GLN A 252 -11.76 2.43 -14.81
N ILE A 253 -10.84 1.66 -14.25
CA ILE A 253 -11.05 0.24 -14.04
C ILE A 253 -11.99 0.07 -12.84
N THR A 254 -13.23 -0.27 -13.13
CA THR A 254 -14.31 -0.42 -12.18
C THR A 254 -14.32 -1.82 -11.56
N ARG A 255 -15.15 -2.01 -10.53
CA ARG A 255 -15.43 -3.33 -9.96
C ARG A 255 -15.99 -4.28 -11.03
N ASP A 256 -16.87 -3.80 -11.92
CA ASP A 256 -17.42 -4.61 -13.00
C ASP A 256 -16.32 -5.10 -13.96
N ASN A 257 -15.31 -4.25 -14.26
CA ASN A 257 -14.15 -4.68 -15.04
C ASN A 257 -13.37 -5.78 -14.32
N LEU A 258 -13.17 -5.64 -13.00
CA LEU A 258 -12.49 -6.67 -12.20
C LEU A 258 -13.24 -8.00 -12.20
N GLU A 259 -14.56 -7.97 -12.11
CA GLU A 259 -15.41 -9.18 -12.13
C GLU A 259 -15.45 -9.85 -13.51
N ASN A 260 -15.49 -9.07 -14.59
CA ASN A 260 -15.53 -9.56 -15.96
C ASN A 260 -14.16 -9.89 -16.56
N GLY A 261 -13.08 -9.51 -15.88
CA GLY A 261 -11.69 -9.68 -16.29
C GLY A 261 -11.08 -8.42 -16.91
N ILE A 262 -9.90 -8.06 -16.44
CA ILE A 262 -9.08 -6.96 -16.97
C ILE A 262 -8.28 -7.51 -18.16
N THR A 263 -8.18 -6.73 -19.24
CA THR A 263 -7.40 -7.13 -20.44
C THR A 263 -5.90 -7.10 -20.16
N GLU A 264 -5.12 -7.79 -20.99
CA GLU A 264 -3.66 -7.78 -20.91
C GLU A 264 -3.10 -6.35 -21.05
N ASP A 265 -3.59 -5.57 -21.99
CA ASP A 265 -3.15 -4.17 -22.20
C ASP A 265 -3.42 -3.29 -20.96
N GLN A 266 -4.56 -3.49 -20.29
CA GLN A 266 -4.88 -2.80 -19.05
C GLN A 266 -3.91 -3.20 -17.93
N TRP A 267 -3.62 -4.50 -17.78
CA TRP A 267 -2.63 -4.96 -16.81
C TRP A 267 -1.23 -4.41 -17.11
N ASP A 268 -0.83 -4.39 -18.37
CA ASP A 268 0.47 -3.82 -18.79
C ASP A 268 0.57 -2.34 -18.39
N ALA A 269 -0.50 -1.58 -18.60
CA ALA A 269 -0.58 -0.17 -18.19
C ALA A 269 -0.49 0.00 -16.67
N LEU A 270 -1.19 -0.85 -15.89
CA LEU A 270 -1.14 -0.82 -14.43
C LEU A 270 0.27 -1.12 -13.91
N ILE A 271 0.88 -2.22 -14.37
CA ILE A 271 2.23 -2.63 -13.93
C ILE A 271 3.28 -1.59 -14.33
N SER A 272 3.21 -1.06 -15.57
CA SER A 272 4.11 0.00 -16.03
C SER A 272 4.02 1.25 -15.14
N THR A 273 2.80 1.68 -14.80
CA THR A 273 2.57 2.82 -13.90
C THR A 273 3.13 2.54 -12.50
N ALA A 274 2.90 1.34 -11.98
CA ALA A 274 3.40 0.92 -10.68
C ALA A 274 4.95 0.94 -10.61
N GLN A 275 5.62 0.45 -11.67
CA GLN A 275 7.08 0.51 -11.77
C GLN A 275 7.60 1.95 -11.78
N GLN A 276 6.91 2.88 -12.46
CA GLN A 276 7.30 4.29 -12.50
C GLN A 276 7.20 4.96 -11.12
N PHE A 277 6.12 4.73 -10.37
CA PHE A 277 5.96 5.22 -9.01
C PHE A 277 7.03 4.65 -8.06
N SER A 278 7.26 3.34 -8.12
CA SER A 278 8.29 2.67 -7.32
C SER A 278 9.68 3.20 -7.63
N ALA A 279 10.03 3.33 -8.91
CA ALA A 279 11.32 3.86 -9.35
C ALA A 279 11.53 5.31 -8.91
N GLU A 280 10.50 6.15 -8.95
CA GLU A 280 10.58 7.53 -8.48
C GLU A 280 10.89 7.62 -6.99
N ALA A 281 10.20 6.81 -6.16
CA ALA A 281 10.44 6.78 -4.72
C ALA A 281 11.89 6.37 -4.39
N CYS A 282 12.49 5.48 -5.17
CA CYS A 282 13.86 5.02 -4.97
C CYS A 282 14.94 6.08 -5.24
N LYS A 283 14.60 7.22 -5.86
CA LYS A 283 15.55 8.30 -6.18
C LYS A 283 15.92 9.22 -5.01
N SER A 284 15.27 9.06 -3.86
CA SER A 284 15.45 9.94 -2.70
C SER A 284 15.42 9.17 -1.37
N LEU A 285 15.68 9.88 -0.27
CA LEU A 285 15.47 9.39 1.09
C LEU A 285 14.02 9.57 1.58
N PHE A 286 13.16 10.15 0.75
CA PHE A 286 11.75 10.27 1.07
C PHE A 286 11.03 8.99 0.64
N ASN A 287 10.08 8.56 1.46
CA ASN A 287 9.38 7.28 1.27
C ASN A 287 8.26 7.35 0.22
N TYR A 288 8.17 8.43 -0.55
CA TYR A 288 7.09 8.72 -1.52
C TYR A 288 7.63 9.48 -2.73
N VAL A 289 6.84 9.53 -3.80
CA VAL A 289 7.22 10.24 -5.04
C VAL A 289 7.48 11.73 -4.79
N SER A 290 8.33 12.34 -5.62
CA SER A 290 8.59 13.78 -5.54
C SER A 290 7.34 14.62 -5.86
N PRO A 291 7.25 15.87 -5.36
CA PRO A 291 6.16 16.77 -5.73
C PRO A 291 6.08 17.01 -7.23
N GLU A 292 7.23 17.11 -7.91
CA GLU A 292 7.33 17.31 -9.34
C GLU A 292 6.75 16.13 -10.13
N PHE A 293 7.10 14.91 -9.76
CA PHE A 293 6.51 13.70 -10.34
C PHE A 293 4.99 13.64 -10.09
N GLY A 294 4.59 13.92 -8.84
CA GLY A 294 3.17 13.94 -8.48
C GLY A 294 2.38 14.93 -9.34
N HIS A 295 2.89 16.14 -9.55
CA HIS A 295 2.25 17.15 -10.39
C HIS A 295 2.10 16.71 -11.87
N GLN A 296 3.09 16.04 -12.43
CA GLN A 296 2.99 15.45 -13.77
C GLN A 296 1.87 14.40 -13.85
N ARG A 297 1.80 13.53 -12.83
CA ARG A 297 0.71 12.51 -12.76
C ARG A 297 -0.66 13.15 -12.60
N GLN A 298 -0.76 14.23 -11.82
CA GLN A 298 -2.01 14.98 -11.68
C GLN A 298 -2.50 15.53 -13.02
N GLN A 299 -1.63 16.07 -13.83
CA GLN A 299 -1.97 16.55 -15.19
C GLN A 299 -2.48 15.40 -16.07
N GLU A 300 -1.78 14.27 -16.08
CA GLU A 300 -2.21 13.09 -16.83
C GLU A 300 -3.57 12.55 -16.37
N LEU A 301 -3.85 12.59 -15.07
CA LEU A 301 -5.14 12.19 -14.52
C LEU A 301 -6.25 13.13 -15.00
N GLN A 302 -6.03 14.44 -14.92
CA GLN A 302 -6.99 15.44 -15.36
C GLN A 302 -7.29 15.31 -16.86
N GLU A 303 -6.26 15.11 -17.69
CA GLU A 303 -6.41 14.88 -19.13
C GLU A 303 -7.23 13.62 -19.45
N ALA A 304 -6.95 12.52 -18.72
CA ALA A 304 -7.67 11.26 -18.90
C ALA A 304 -9.16 11.41 -18.54
N LEU A 305 -9.46 12.05 -17.41
CA LEU A 305 -10.84 12.26 -16.97
C LEU A 305 -11.61 13.21 -17.91
N ALA A 306 -10.97 14.25 -18.46
CA ALA A 306 -11.58 15.18 -19.39
C ALA A 306 -11.93 14.49 -20.73
N GLN A 307 -11.03 13.66 -21.29
CA GLN A 307 -11.27 12.92 -22.53
C GLN A 307 -12.45 11.95 -22.43
N GLN A 308 -12.70 11.40 -21.26
CA GLN A 308 -13.80 10.46 -21.03
C GLN A 308 -15.16 11.17 -20.95
N GLN A 309 -15.22 12.34 -20.29
CA GLN A 309 -16.45 13.15 -20.25
C GLN A 309 -16.90 13.61 -21.66
N ASP A 310 -15.93 13.86 -22.57
CA ASP A 310 -16.22 14.22 -23.95
C ASP A 310 -16.73 13.03 -24.80
N GLN A 311 -16.45 11.79 -24.40
CA GLN A 311 -16.91 10.57 -25.10
C GLN A 311 -18.32 10.12 -24.67
N GLU A 312 -18.77 10.53 -23.49
CA GLU A 312 -20.10 10.21 -22.95
C GLU A 312 -21.17 11.23 -23.37
N GLN A 313 -20.80 12.36 -24.01
CA GLN A 313 -21.68 13.38 -24.60
C GLN A 313 -21.92 13.13 -26.07
#